data_81e176604575ab62f3fdf47634a8e4f6
#
_entry.id   81e176604575ab62f3fdf47634a8e4f6
#
_cell.length_a   1.000
_cell.length_b   1.000
_cell.length_c   1.000
_cell.angle_alpha   90.00
_cell.angle_beta   90.00
_cell.angle_gamma   90.00
#
_symmetry.space_group_name_H-M   'P 1'
#
loop_
_entity.id
_entity.type
_entity.pdbx_description
1 polymer ?
#
loop_
_entity_poly.entity_id
_entity_poly.type
_entity_poly.pdbx_seq_one_letter_code
_entity_poly.pdbx_strand_id
1 'polypeptide(L)'
;RINGQQTKLRGACIHHDSGLIGAATYQVAHYRQVRILKEAGFNAIRMAHNPAAPALLRVCDELGMYVMDETFDSWTRFKGDFDYSLFFEESWKNDVSAMVETDFNHPSVILYSIGNEIPEIGTKHGSRIAKMIHDHIKDIDQTRPTLASINGVFAAGDVIPQIVEDIQKQNQVDQSDLTGNVNDFMTLMDTNMDKIVVHPLISQRLDLATASTDIAGYNYMSDRYELDAKEHPNRVIVGSE
;
A
#
# COMPACT_ATOMS: atom_id res chain seq x y z
N ARG A 1 16.55 5.87 7.79
CA ARG A 1 16.86 6.95 8.77
C ARG A 1 16.14 8.21 8.33
N ILE A 2 15.54 8.94 9.27
CA ILE A 2 14.94 10.25 9.03
C ILE A 2 15.83 11.28 9.69
N ASN A 3 16.29 12.28 8.94
CA ASN A 3 17.24 13.31 9.41
C ASN A 3 18.47 12.72 10.12
N GLY A 4 19.04 11.64 9.56
CA GLY A 4 20.20 10.95 10.12
C GLY A 4 19.94 10.03 11.31
N GLN A 5 18.77 10.09 11.92
CA GLN A 5 18.37 9.27 13.07
C GLN A 5 17.67 7.99 12.65
N GLN A 6 17.98 6.88 13.31
CA GLN A 6 17.22 5.64 13.14
C GLN A 6 15.83 5.83 13.75
N THR A 7 14.81 5.79 12.90
CA THR A 7 13.43 6.02 13.30
C THR A 7 12.59 4.80 12.95
N LYS A 8 11.90 4.24 13.94
CA LYS A 8 10.88 3.22 13.72
C LYS A 8 9.55 3.93 13.53
N LEU A 9 8.91 3.72 12.38
CA LEU A 9 7.56 4.22 12.15
C LEU A 9 6.58 3.33 12.92
N ARG A 10 5.77 3.95 13.75
CA ARG A 10 4.62 3.38 14.43
C ARG A 10 3.40 4.11 13.90
N GLY A 11 2.82 3.55 12.86
CA GLY A 11 1.78 4.18 12.08
C GLY A 11 0.46 3.42 12.10
N ALA A 12 -0.56 4.07 11.58
CA ALA A 12 -1.85 3.50 11.25
C ALA A 12 -2.41 4.18 9.99
N CYS A 13 -3.29 3.46 9.28
CA CYS A 13 -4.04 4.02 8.17
C CYS A 13 -5.12 4.97 8.68
N ILE A 14 -5.29 6.10 7.99
CA ILE A 14 -6.41 7.01 8.17
C ILE A 14 -7.21 7.04 6.89
N HIS A 15 -8.43 6.52 6.95
CA HIS A 15 -9.41 6.67 5.88
C HIS A 15 -10.10 8.04 5.99
N HIS A 16 -10.60 8.55 4.87
CA HIS A 16 -11.34 9.83 4.83
C HIS A 16 -12.75 9.65 5.40
N ASP A 17 -12.82 9.19 6.64
CA ASP A 17 -14.05 8.99 7.41
C ASP A 17 -13.87 9.54 8.83
N SER A 18 -14.64 10.55 9.15
CA SER A 18 -14.61 11.23 10.43
C SER A 18 -15.92 11.05 11.22
N GLY A 19 -16.56 9.91 11.06
CA GLY A 19 -17.80 9.57 11.77
C GLY A 19 -18.97 10.46 11.32
N LEU A 20 -19.57 11.20 12.25
CA LEU A 20 -20.76 12.01 11.95
C LEU A 20 -20.56 13.11 10.91
N ILE A 21 -19.33 13.56 10.68
CA ILE A 21 -19.03 14.58 9.67
C ILE A 21 -18.61 13.97 8.32
N GLY A 22 -18.55 12.64 8.20
CA GLY A 22 -18.20 11.92 6.99
C GLY A 22 -16.79 12.29 6.51
N ALA A 23 -16.64 12.55 5.22
CA ALA A 23 -15.36 12.92 4.61
C ALA A 23 -15.01 14.42 4.69
N ALA A 24 -15.71 15.20 5.51
CA ALA A 24 -15.42 16.63 5.66
C ALA A 24 -14.07 16.88 6.35
N THR A 25 -13.28 17.81 5.79
CA THR A 25 -11.87 18.05 6.15
C THR A 25 -11.70 19.30 7.02
N TYR A 26 -12.32 19.33 8.19
CA TYR A 26 -12.18 20.44 9.12
C TYR A 26 -10.88 20.32 9.91
N GLN A 27 -10.08 21.38 9.94
CA GLN A 27 -8.79 21.41 10.65
C GLN A 27 -8.92 21.02 12.13
N VAL A 28 -9.96 21.46 12.81
CA VAL A 28 -10.20 21.12 14.23
C VAL A 28 -10.46 19.62 14.45
N ALA A 29 -11.12 18.96 13.51
CA ALA A 29 -11.33 17.52 13.57
C ALA A 29 -10.01 16.76 13.35
N HIS A 30 -9.21 17.17 12.38
CA HIS A 30 -7.88 16.61 12.15
C HIS A 30 -6.92 16.85 13.31
N TYR A 31 -6.97 18.04 13.92
CA TYR A 31 -6.17 18.34 15.12
C TYR A 31 -6.49 17.36 16.26
N ARG A 32 -7.79 17.15 16.52
CA ARG A 32 -8.22 16.15 17.51
C ARG A 32 -7.73 14.75 17.18
N GLN A 33 -7.86 14.32 15.92
CA GLN A 33 -7.47 12.98 15.43
C GLN A 33 -5.97 12.75 15.61
N VAL A 34 -5.14 13.65 15.07
CA VAL A 34 -3.67 13.53 15.13
C VAL A 34 -3.17 13.63 16.57
N ARG A 35 -3.76 14.52 17.40
CA ARG A 35 -3.41 14.62 18.82
C ARG A 35 -3.65 13.32 19.56
N ILE A 36 -4.81 12.68 19.38
CA ILE A 36 -5.13 11.39 20.02
C ILE A 36 -4.14 10.31 19.59
N LEU A 37 -3.80 10.23 18.33
CA LEU A 37 -2.80 9.29 17.82
C LEU A 37 -1.42 9.54 18.45
N LYS A 38 -1.00 10.80 18.55
CA LYS A 38 0.27 11.16 19.22
C LYS A 38 0.28 10.76 20.69
N GLU A 39 -0.79 11.04 21.42
CA GLU A 39 -0.95 10.67 22.83
C GLU A 39 -0.93 9.14 23.01
N ALA A 40 -1.44 8.38 22.04
CA ALA A 40 -1.37 6.92 22.01
C ALA A 40 0.00 6.34 21.57
N GLY A 41 0.98 7.21 21.25
CA GLY A 41 2.35 6.79 20.91
C GLY A 41 2.61 6.55 19.42
N PHE A 42 1.66 6.88 18.54
CA PHE A 42 1.89 6.89 17.09
C PHE A 42 2.80 8.06 16.68
N ASN A 43 3.63 7.84 15.68
CA ASN A 43 4.48 8.86 15.09
C ASN A 43 4.33 8.99 13.57
N ALA A 44 3.50 8.14 12.95
CA ALA A 44 3.24 8.13 11.52
C ALA A 44 1.78 7.82 11.22
N ILE A 45 1.31 8.30 10.08
CA ILE A 45 0.01 7.93 9.49
C ILE A 45 0.20 7.64 8.00
N ARG A 46 -0.64 6.76 7.47
CA ARG A 46 -0.81 6.55 6.03
C ARG A 46 -2.18 7.02 5.62
N MET A 47 -2.24 7.81 4.55
CA MET A 47 -3.51 8.23 3.98
C MET A 47 -4.08 7.09 3.12
N ALA A 48 -5.25 6.63 3.48
CA ALA A 48 -5.88 5.48 2.84
C ALA A 48 -7.21 5.90 2.18
N HIS A 49 -7.34 5.75 0.90
CA HIS A 49 -6.35 5.38 -0.12
C HIS A 49 -6.40 6.44 -1.22
N ASN A 50 -6.12 7.66 -0.87
CA ASN A 50 -6.16 8.85 -1.74
C ASN A 50 -5.48 10.04 -1.05
N PRO A 51 -5.13 11.11 -1.78
CA PRO A 51 -4.34 12.21 -1.24
C PRO A 51 -4.93 12.89 -0.01
N ALA A 52 -4.04 13.26 0.90
CA ALA A 52 -4.37 13.91 2.16
C ALA A 52 -5.01 15.30 1.95
N ALA A 53 -5.98 15.63 2.79
CA ALA A 53 -6.48 16.99 2.83
C ALA A 53 -5.39 17.96 3.33
N PRO A 54 -5.19 19.14 2.70
CA PRO A 54 -4.20 20.12 3.15
C PRO A 54 -4.37 20.55 4.62
N ALA A 55 -5.60 20.49 5.14
CA ALA A 55 -5.87 20.78 6.54
C ALA A 55 -5.25 19.74 7.49
N LEU A 56 -5.22 18.45 7.08
CA LEU A 56 -4.56 17.39 7.83
C LEU A 56 -3.04 17.53 7.80
N LEU A 57 -2.47 17.82 6.63
CA LEU A 57 -1.02 18.01 6.49
C LEU A 57 -0.50 19.14 7.37
N ARG A 58 -1.20 20.28 7.41
CA ARG A 58 -0.84 21.38 8.33
C ARG A 58 -0.83 20.95 9.79
N VAL A 59 -1.80 20.14 10.19
CA VAL A 59 -1.86 19.62 11.57
C VAL A 59 -0.73 18.63 11.82
N CYS A 60 -0.38 17.80 10.85
CA CYS A 60 0.75 16.87 10.95
C CYS A 60 2.09 17.60 11.08
N ASP A 61 2.28 18.70 10.34
CA ASP A 61 3.45 19.56 10.49
C ASP A 61 3.53 20.19 11.89
N GLU A 62 2.41 20.72 12.38
CA GLU A 62 2.32 21.38 13.68
C GLU A 62 2.60 20.41 14.83
N LEU A 63 2.02 19.21 14.78
CA LEU A 63 2.11 18.22 15.85
C LEU A 63 3.29 17.23 15.67
N GLY A 64 4.02 17.28 14.55
CA GLY A 64 5.14 16.40 14.26
C GLY A 64 4.73 14.94 14.02
N MET A 65 3.71 14.70 13.18
CA MET A 65 3.28 13.38 12.74
C MET A 65 3.79 13.13 11.33
N TYR A 66 4.57 12.06 11.12
CA TYR A 66 5.00 11.69 9.77
C TYR A 66 3.82 11.20 8.93
N VAL A 67 3.86 11.50 7.63
CA VAL A 67 2.81 11.14 6.69
C VAL A 67 3.40 10.34 5.53
N MET A 68 2.79 9.21 5.23
CA MET A 68 2.86 8.54 3.94
C MET A 68 1.59 8.93 3.18
N ASP A 69 1.74 9.81 2.19
CA ASP A 69 0.59 10.17 1.35
C ASP A 69 0.43 9.20 0.19
N GLU A 70 -0.79 8.96 -0.24
CA GLU A 70 -1.12 7.92 -1.21
C GLU A 70 -1.99 8.45 -2.34
N THR A 71 -1.70 8.00 -3.58
CA THR A 71 -2.39 8.52 -4.77
C THR A 71 -3.73 7.83 -5.02
N PHE A 72 -3.73 6.49 -5.21
CA PHE A 72 -4.84 5.76 -5.81
C PHE A 72 -5.15 4.45 -5.11
N ASP A 73 -6.42 4.08 -5.09
CA ASP A 73 -6.87 2.74 -4.71
C ASP A 73 -7.05 1.80 -5.92
N SER A 74 -7.13 2.32 -7.12
CA SER A 74 -7.17 1.54 -8.37
C SER A 74 -6.44 2.27 -9.50
N TRP A 75 -5.88 1.49 -10.45
CA TRP A 75 -5.31 2.04 -11.69
C TRP A 75 -6.23 1.70 -12.87
N THR A 76 -5.77 0.86 -13.81
CA THR A 76 -6.53 0.50 -15.01
C THR A 76 -7.51 -0.66 -14.79
N ARG A 77 -7.30 -1.47 -13.75
CA ARG A 77 -8.23 -2.54 -13.36
C ARG A 77 -9.09 -2.08 -12.19
N PHE A 78 -10.40 -2.20 -12.37
CA PHE A 78 -11.38 -1.87 -11.33
C PHE A 78 -11.34 -2.90 -10.19
N LYS A 79 -11.59 -2.42 -8.98
CA LYS A 79 -11.86 -3.20 -7.76
C LYS A 79 -13.35 -3.19 -7.42
N GLY A 80 -14.07 -2.18 -7.86
CA GLY A 80 -15.50 -2.01 -7.66
C GLY A 80 -16.12 -1.19 -8.77
N ASP A 81 -17.45 -1.24 -8.85
CA ASP A 81 -18.19 -0.43 -9.79
C ASP A 81 -17.95 1.06 -9.52
N PHE A 82 -17.71 1.84 -10.57
CA PHE A 82 -17.52 3.30 -10.50
C PHE A 82 -16.31 3.78 -9.69
N ASP A 83 -15.25 2.98 -9.59
CA ASP A 83 -13.99 3.40 -8.96
C ASP A 83 -13.13 4.29 -9.88
N TYR A 84 -11.96 4.71 -9.37
CA TYR A 84 -11.08 5.64 -10.06
C TYR A 84 -10.53 5.10 -11.40
N SER A 85 -10.55 3.78 -11.64
CA SER A 85 -10.07 3.19 -12.90
C SER A 85 -10.78 3.75 -14.13
N LEU A 86 -12.00 4.26 -13.98
CA LEU A 86 -12.75 4.94 -15.05
C LEU A 86 -12.08 6.23 -15.54
N PHE A 87 -11.27 6.86 -14.69
CA PHE A 87 -10.65 8.17 -14.94
C PHE A 87 -9.13 8.09 -15.01
N PHE A 88 -8.56 6.96 -14.61
CA PHE A 88 -7.11 6.82 -14.43
C PHE A 88 -6.31 7.27 -15.66
N GLU A 89 -6.62 6.76 -16.85
CA GLU A 89 -5.85 7.04 -18.07
C GLU A 89 -5.80 8.53 -18.41
N GLU A 90 -6.89 9.27 -18.16
CA GLU A 90 -7.01 10.69 -18.48
C GLU A 90 -6.48 11.59 -17.39
N SER A 91 -6.54 11.16 -16.12
CA SER A 91 -6.38 12.06 -14.96
C SER A 91 -5.14 11.78 -14.11
N TRP A 92 -4.58 10.56 -14.13
CA TRP A 92 -3.53 10.13 -13.20
C TRP A 92 -2.36 11.12 -13.09
N LYS A 93 -1.92 11.68 -14.21
CA LYS A 93 -0.75 12.57 -14.24
C LYS A 93 -1.02 13.89 -13.54
N ASN A 94 -2.19 14.47 -13.78
CA ASN A 94 -2.61 15.72 -13.15
C ASN A 94 -2.84 15.51 -11.65
N ASP A 95 -3.45 14.40 -11.26
CA ASP A 95 -3.77 14.11 -9.86
C ASP A 95 -2.51 13.83 -9.05
N VAL A 96 -1.54 13.07 -9.61
CA VAL A 96 -0.22 12.88 -9.00
C VAL A 96 0.51 14.21 -8.86
N SER A 97 0.52 15.07 -9.90
CA SER A 97 1.14 16.39 -9.82
C SER A 97 0.50 17.23 -8.70
N ALA A 98 -0.82 17.26 -8.64
CA ALA A 98 -1.56 18.03 -7.63
C ALA A 98 -1.24 17.58 -6.19
N MET A 99 -1.14 16.25 -5.97
CA MET A 99 -0.72 15.71 -4.67
C MET A 99 0.70 16.15 -4.34
N VAL A 100 1.68 15.87 -5.20
CA VAL A 100 3.09 16.14 -4.92
C VAL A 100 3.34 17.64 -4.75
N GLU A 101 2.73 18.51 -5.56
CA GLU A 101 2.83 19.96 -5.43
C GLU A 101 2.22 20.48 -4.12
N THR A 102 1.10 19.89 -3.68
CA THR A 102 0.50 20.19 -2.38
C THR A 102 1.43 19.81 -1.25
N ASP A 103 2.02 18.63 -1.31
CA ASP A 103 2.85 18.04 -0.27
C ASP A 103 4.24 18.63 -0.17
N PHE A 104 4.74 19.22 -1.25
CA PHE A 104 6.14 19.61 -1.42
C PHE A 104 6.69 20.42 -0.23
N ASN A 105 5.90 21.35 0.29
CA ASN A 105 6.26 22.21 1.41
C ASN A 105 5.78 21.69 2.79
N HIS A 106 5.27 20.43 2.85
CA HIS A 106 4.88 19.81 4.11
C HIS A 106 6.01 18.89 4.63
N PRO A 107 6.78 19.29 5.67
CA PRO A 107 7.88 18.48 6.20
C PRO A 107 7.41 17.21 6.89
N SER A 108 6.13 17.09 7.22
CA SER A 108 5.52 15.86 7.74
C SER A 108 5.46 14.75 6.69
N VAL A 109 5.28 15.08 5.40
CA VAL A 109 5.23 14.09 4.33
C VAL A 109 6.63 13.53 4.08
N ILE A 110 6.81 12.24 4.26
CA ILE A 110 8.12 11.57 4.14
C ILE A 110 8.14 10.46 3.09
N LEU A 111 7.00 9.99 2.65
CA LEU A 111 6.84 8.88 1.70
C LEU A 111 5.64 9.16 0.77
N TYR A 112 5.77 8.71 -0.49
CA TYR A 112 4.66 8.67 -1.44
C TYR A 112 4.31 7.23 -1.79
N SER A 113 3.06 6.82 -1.55
CA SER A 113 2.52 5.56 -2.03
C SER A 113 1.84 5.78 -3.39
N ILE A 114 2.25 5.01 -4.39
CA ILE A 114 1.74 5.14 -5.77
C ILE A 114 0.46 4.35 -6.02
N GLY A 115 0.01 3.60 -5.03
CA GLY A 115 -1.26 2.87 -5.12
C GLY A 115 -1.41 1.82 -4.03
N ASN A 116 -2.68 1.58 -3.67
CA ASN A 116 -3.09 0.58 -2.70
C ASN A 116 -3.55 -0.69 -3.38
N GLU A 117 -2.95 -1.83 -3.02
CA GLU A 117 -3.42 -3.18 -3.37
C GLU A 117 -3.81 -3.35 -4.85
N ILE A 118 -3.03 -2.74 -5.73
CA ILE A 118 -3.31 -2.70 -7.16
C ILE A 118 -3.25 -4.10 -7.78
N PRO A 119 -4.36 -4.61 -8.35
CA PRO A 119 -4.42 -6.01 -8.83
C PRO A 119 -3.45 -6.34 -9.96
N GLU A 120 -3.15 -5.36 -10.83
CA GLU A 120 -2.24 -5.56 -11.95
C GLU A 120 -0.77 -5.30 -11.64
N ILE A 121 -0.42 -4.83 -10.43
CA ILE A 121 0.97 -4.39 -10.12
C ILE A 121 1.99 -5.52 -10.28
N GLY A 122 1.61 -6.76 -10.00
CA GLY A 122 2.45 -7.95 -10.18
C GLY A 122 2.60 -8.42 -11.64
N THR A 123 2.06 -7.69 -12.62
CA THR A 123 2.17 -7.97 -14.04
C THR A 123 3.19 -7.05 -14.73
N LYS A 124 3.66 -7.43 -15.91
CA LYS A 124 4.51 -6.55 -16.73
C LYS A 124 3.82 -5.23 -17.08
N HIS A 125 2.50 -5.24 -17.26
CA HIS A 125 1.72 -4.03 -17.54
C HIS A 125 1.69 -3.12 -16.30
N GLY A 126 1.30 -3.66 -15.14
CA GLY A 126 1.25 -2.90 -13.90
C GLY A 126 2.62 -2.38 -13.46
N SER A 127 3.70 -3.16 -13.65
CA SER A 127 5.07 -2.70 -13.38
C SER A 127 5.47 -1.49 -14.24
N ARG A 128 4.98 -1.40 -15.51
CA ARG A 128 5.21 -0.20 -16.34
C ARG A 128 4.42 1.00 -15.83
N ILE A 129 3.18 0.80 -15.38
CA ILE A 129 2.37 1.87 -14.77
C ILE A 129 3.05 2.35 -13.48
N ALA A 130 3.50 1.43 -12.62
CA ALA A 130 4.25 1.76 -11.42
C ALA A 130 5.47 2.64 -11.72
N LYS A 131 6.25 2.24 -12.73
CA LYS A 131 7.41 3.03 -13.18
C LYS A 131 7.00 4.40 -13.70
N MET A 132 5.95 4.49 -14.46
CA MET A 132 5.46 5.75 -15.04
C MET A 132 5.03 6.73 -13.95
N ILE A 133 4.34 6.27 -12.91
CA ILE A 133 3.93 7.11 -11.78
C ILE A 133 5.16 7.49 -10.95
N HIS A 134 6.04 6.52 -10.64
CA HIS A 134 7.28 6.78 -9.92
C HIS A 134 8.14 7.85 -10.60
N ASP A 135 8.41 7.68 -11.90
CA ASP A 135 9.24 8.63 -12.67
C ASP A 135 8.61 10.02 -12.63
N HIS A 136 7.29 10.13 -12.79
CA HIS A 136 6.59 11.40 -12.76
C HIS A 136 6.67 12.10 -11.38
N ILE A 137 6.55 11.33 -10.29
CA ILE A 137 6.77 11.86 -8.93
C ILE A 137 8.21 12.38 -8.80
N LYS A 138 9.20 11.59 -9.27
CA LYS A 138 10.62 11.98 -9.20
C LYS A 138 10.98 13.18 -10.08
N ASP A 139 10.26 13.42 -11.15
CA ASP A 139 10.41 14.64 -11.96
C ASP A 139 10.02 15.92 -11.17
N ILE A 140 9.09 15.80 -10.21
CA ILE A 140 8.60 16.91 -9.38
C ILE A 140 9.36 16.97 -8.03
N ASP A 141 9.50 15.83 -7.36
CA ASP A 141 10.15 15.73 -6.04
C ASP A 141 11.13 14.54 -5.99
N GLN A 142 12.42 14.85 -6.04
CA GLN A 142 13.50 13.87 -5.91
C GLN A 142 13.86 13.52 -4.46
N THR A 143 13.27 14.19 -3.49
CA THR A 143 13.70 14.11 -2.09
C THR A 143 13.00 13.01 -1.31
N ARG A 144 11.75 12.69 -1.64
CA ARG A 144 10.94 11.69 -0.94
C ARG A 144 10.93 10.37 -1.70
N PRO A 145 11.13 9.24 -1.01
CA PRO A 145 11.03 7.92 -1.64
C PRO A 145 9.57 7.55 -1.94
N THR A 146 9.43 6.68 -2.95
CA THR A 146 8.15 6.11 -3.36
C THR A 146 8.06 4.65 -2.97
N LEU A 147 6.84 4.18 -2.74
CA LEU A 147 6.48 2.77 -2.59
C LEU A 147 5.13 2.50 -3.25
N ALA A 148 4.77 1.24 -3.40
CA ALA A 148 3.39 0.80 -3.58
C ALA A 148 3.00 -0.03 -2.35
N SER A 149 1.75 0.10 -1.90
CA SER A 149 1.20 -0.68 -0.79
C SER A 149 0.61 -1.97 -1.35
N ILE A 150 1.40 -3.05 -1.34
CA ILE A 150 1.14 -4.26 -2.11
C ILE A 150 0.50 -5.33 -1.24
N ASN A 151 -0.68 -5.81 -1.66
CA ASN A 151 -1.21 -7.09 -1.22
C ASN A 151 -0.73 -8.18 -2.18
N GLY A 152 0.04 -9.15 -1.68
CA GLY A 152 0.64 -10.21 -2.50
C GLY A 152 -0.39 -11.11 -3.18
N VAL A 153 -1.53 -11.33 -2.54
CA VAL A 153 -2.63 -12.12 -3.08
C VAL A 153 -3.25 -11.42 -4.29
N PHE A 154 -3.52 -10.12 -4.18
CA PHE A 154 -4.08 -9.35 -5.30
C PHE A 154 -3.09 -9.21 -6.45
N ALA A 155 -1.82 -8.91 -6.15
CA ALA A 155 -0.78 -8.82 -7.14
C ALA A 155 -0.51 -10.13 -7.91
N ALA A 156 -0.86 -11.26 -7.33
CA ALA A 156 -0.69 -12.60 -7.89
C ALA A 156 -2.01 -13.28 -8.28
N GLY A 157 -3.11 -12.56 -8.37
CA GLY A 157 -4.46 -13.12 -8.55
C GLY A 157 -4.60 -14.13 -9.68
N ASP A 158 -3.81 -13.98 -10.75
CA ASP A 158 -3.78 -14.89 -11.89
C ASP A 158 -3.15 -16.27 -11.58
N VAL A 159 -2.31 -16.38 -10.55
CA VAL A 159 -1.62 -17.61 -10.15
C VAL A 159 -2.09 -18.18 -8.80
N ILE A 160 -3.01 -17.51 -8.12
CA ILE A 160 -3.56 -17.98 -6.84
C ILE A 160 -4.15 -19.40 -6.93
N PRO A 161 -4.91 -19.79 -7.98
CA PRO A 161 -5.40 -21.15 -8.09
C PRO A 161 -4.29 -22.21 -8.07
N GLN A 162 -3.16 -21.94 -8.73
CA GLN A 162 -2.00 -22.83 -8.72
C GLN A 162 -1.34 -22.89 -7.34
N ILE A 163 -1.19 -21.74 -6.67
CA ILE A 163 -0.64 -21.66 -5.30
C ILE A 163 -1.47 -22.51 -4.34
N VAL A 164 -2.79 -22.38 -4.41
CA VAL A 164 -3.73 -23.15 -3.60
C VAL A 164 -3.57 -24.66 -3.86
N GLU A 165 -3.49 -25.07 -5.13
CA GLU A 165 -3.27 -26.48 -5.50
C GLU A 165 -1.94 -27.01 -4.94
N ASP A 166 -0.86 -26.22 -5.04
CA ASP A 166 0.46 -26.62 -4.54
C ASP A 166 0.46 -26.76 -3.00
N ILE A 167 -0.20 -25.88 -2.27
CA ILE A 167 -0.35 -25.95 -0.81
C ILE A 167 -1.21 -27.14 -0.40
N GLN A 168 -2.30 -27.44 -1.11
CA GLN A 168 -3.15 -28.61 -0.85
C GLN A 168 -2.38 -29.91 -1.01
N LYS A 169 -1.59 -30.04 -2.09
CA LYS A 169 -0.72 -31.21 -2.31
C LYS A 169 0.29 -31.38 -1.18
N GLN A 170 0.89 -30.30 -0.69
CA GLN A 170 1.84 -30.33 0.43
C GLN A 170 1.19 -30.73 1.75
N ASN A 171 -0.04 -30.30 1.99
CA ASN A 171 -0.78 -30.61 3.23
C ASN A 171 -1.47 -31.96 3.21
N GLN A 172 -1.43 -32.75 2.12
CA GLN A 172 -2.14 -34.03 1.95
C GLN A 172 -3.67 -33.90 2.18
N VAL A 173 -4.25 -32.72 1.90
CA VAL A 173 -5.69 -32.51 2.00
C VAL A 173 -6.38 -33.23 0.85
N ASP A 174 -7.33 -34.12 1.19
CA ASP A 174 -8.11 -34.82 0.16
C ASP A 174 -9.03 -33.78 -0.56
N GLN A 175 -8.94 -33.76 -1.88
CA GLN A 175 -9.78 -32.84 -2.70
C GLN A 175 -11.29 -33.09 -2.51
N SER A 176 -11.67 -34.29 -2.02
CA SER A 176 -13.07 -34.63 -1.76
C SER A 176 -13.68 -33.89 -0.57
N ASP A 177 -12.86 -33.29 0.31
CA ASP A 177 -13.33 -32.54 1.48
C ASP A 177 -13.68 -31.08 1.20
N LEU A 178 -13.37 -30.61 -0.01
CA LEU A 178 -13.68 -29.24 -0.42
C LEU A 178 -14.94 -29.20 -1.27
N THR A 179 -15.97 -28.56 -0.76
CA THR A 179 -17.25 -28.44 -1.48
C THR A 179 -17.20 -27.46 -2.66
N GLY A 180 -16.05 -26.80 -2.86
CA GLY A 180 -15.81 -25.85 -3.97
C GLY A 180 -16.55 -24.54 -3.84
N ASN A 181 -17.09 -24.22 -2.67
CA ASN A 181 -17.78 -22.96 -2.42
C ASN A 181 -16.81 -21.83 -2.01
N VAL A 182 -17.28 -20.59 -2.09
CA VAL A 182 -16.47 -19.40 -1.75
C VAL A 182 -15.99 -19.40 -0.30
N ASN A 183 -16.78 -19.95 0.64
CA ASN A 183 -16.42 -19.99 2.05
C ASN A 183 -15.25 -20.94 2.31
N ASP A 184 -15.20 -22.08 1.64
CA ASP A 184 -14.08 -23.03 1.74
C ASP A 184 -12.80 -22.40 1.20
N PHE A 185 -12.90 -21.67 0.07
CA PHE A 185 -11.79 -20.92 -0.49
C PHE A 185 -11.28 -19.83 0.48
N MET A 186 -12.17 -19.04 1.06
CA MET A 186 -11.81 -18.01 2.04
C MET A 186 -11.18 -18.60 3.29
N THR A 187 -11.71 -19.70 3.80
CA THR A 187 -11.14 -20.43 4.95
C THR A 187 -9.76 -20.99 4.64
N LEU A 188 -9.56 -21.54 3.43
CA LEU A 188 -8.26 -22.02 2.99
C LEU A 188 -7.23 -20.87 2.90
N MET A 189 -7.63 -19.73 2.37
CA MET A 189 -6.81 -18.53 2.31
C MET A 189 -6.41 -18.04 3.70
N ASP A 190 -7.37 -17.91 4.61
CA ASP A 190 -7.15 -17.48 5.99
C ASP A 190 -6.20 -18.40 6.76
N THR A 191 -6.39 -19.70 6.64
CA THR A 191 -5.61 -20.70 7.39
C THR A 191 -4.21 -20.96 6.83
N ASN A 192 -3.91 -20.50 5.60
CA ASN A 192 -2.62 -20.72 4.93
C ASN A 192 -1.97 -19.43 4.42
N MET A 193 -2.38 -18.28 4.92
CA MET A 193 -1.83 -17.00 4.48
C MET A 193 -0.30 -16.96 4.66
N ASP A 194 0.22 -17.51 5.75
CA ASP A 194 1.64 -17.65 6.03
C ASP A 194 2.40 -18.38 4.91
N LYS A 195 1.80 -19.44 4.34
CA LYS A 195 2.37 -20.22 3.24
C LYS A 195 2.19 -19.54 1.88
N ILE A 196 1.05 -18.88 1.69
CA ILE A 196 0.71 -18.18 0.45
C ILE A 196 1.69 -17.03 0.22
N VAL A 197 1.88 -16.15 1.20
CA VAL A 197 2.69 -14.95 1.03
C VAL A 197 4.18 -15.23 0.83
N VAL A 198 4.67 -16.40 1.23
CA VAL A 198 6.06 -16.86 1.00
C VAL A 198 6.21 -17.74 -0.24
N HIS A 199 5.12 -18.04 -0.95
CA HIS A 199 5.17 -18.92 -2.12
C HIS A 199 6.05 -18.33 -3.24
N PRO A 200 6.84 -19.13 -3.98
CA PRO A 200 7.73 -18.64 -5.06
C PRO A 200 7.00 -17.86 -6.16
N LEU A 201 5.76 -18.20 -6.49
CA LEU A 201 4.97 -17.46 -7.46
C LEU A 201 4.59 -16.07 -6.94
N ILE A 202 4.34 -15.89 -5.65
CA ILE A 202 4.17 -14.57 -5.04
C ILE A 202 5.48 -13.78 -5.15
N SER A 203 6.62 -14.39 -4.83
CA SER A 203 7.95 -13.72 -4.97
C SER A 203 8.15 -13.14 -6.36
N GLN A 204 7.86 -13.93 -7.41
CA GLN A 204 7.98 -13.46 -8.80
C GLN A 204 7.08 -12.25 -9.12
N ARG A 205 5.86 -12.22 -8.56
CA ARG A 205 4.94 -11.09 -8.76
C ARG A 205 5.39 -9.85 -7.98
N LEU A 206 5.90 -10.05 -6.77
CA LEU A 206 6.44 -8.97 -5.94
C LEU A 206 7.70 -8.35 -6.54
N ASP A 207 8.56 -9.14 -7.17
CA ASP A 207 9.75 -8.61 -7.86
C ASP A 207 9.35 -7.65 -8.99
N LEU A 208 8.29 -7.96 -9.75
CA LEU A 208 7.74 -7.05 -10.74
C LEU A 208 7.12 -5.79 -10.11
N ALA A 209 6.37 -5.98 -9.02
CA ALA A 209 5.67 -4.89 -8.33
C ALA A 209 6.62 -3.88 -7.69
N THR A 210 7.76 -4.35 -7.14
CA THR A 210 8.73 -3.51 -6.44
C THR A 210 9.87 -3.00 -7.32
N ALA A 211 9.93 -3.44 -8.58
CA ALA A 211 11.05 -3.13 -9.49
C ALA A 211 11.25 -1.64 -9.79
N SER A 212 10.21 -0.83 -9.61
CA SER A 212 10.21 0.57 -10.01
C SER A 212 10.07 1.55 -8.85
N THR A 213 9.95 1.07 -7.60
CA THR A 213 9.81 1.93 -6.42
C THR A 213 11.06 1.89 -5.55
N ASP A 214 11.29 2.92 -4.75
CA ASP A 214 12.45 3.02 -3.84
C ASP A 214 12.32 2.05 -2.66
N ILE A 215 11.09 1.74 -2.24
CA ILE A 215 10.75 0.97 -1.05
C ILE A 215 9.67 -0.07 -1.43
N ALA A 216 9.71 -1.24 -0.84
CA ALA A 216 8.65 -2.24 -0.89
C ALA A 216 7.64 -1.98 0.25
N GLY A 217 6.42 -1.61 -0.09
CA GLY A 217 5.31 -1.50 0.85
C GLY A 217 4.51 -2.80 0.88
N TYR A 218 4.22 -3.33 2.06
CA TYR A 218 3.50 -4.61 2.19
C TYR A 218 2.26 -4.47 3.06
N ASN A 219 1.12 -4.88 2.50
CA ASN A 219 -0.14 -5.04 3.21
C ASN A 219 -0.34 -6.51 3.53
N TYR A 220 -0.58 -6.84 4.82
CA TYR A 220 -0.91 -8.19 5.32
C TYR A 220 0.12 -9.30 5.00
N MET A 221 1.41 -8.95 4.87
CA MET A 221 2.48 -9.89 4.50
C MET A 221 3.61 -9.96 5.51
N SER A 222 3.33 -9.83 6.81
CA SER A 222 4.35 -9.87 7.88
C SER A 222 5.21 -11.13 7.85
N ASP A 223 4.61 -12.29 7.53
CA ASP A 223 5.28 -13.60 7.48
C ASP A 223 6.38 -13.66 6.40
N ARG A 224 6.34 -12.71 5.46
CA ARG A 224 7.32 -12.61 4.38
C ARG A 224 8.59 -11.82 4.74
N TYR A 225 8.59 -11.02 5.79
CA TYR A 225 9.68 -10.08 6.08
C TYR A 225 11.04 -10.76 6.25
N GLU A 226 11.10 -11.92 6.93
CA GLU A 226 12.35 -12.68 7.11
C GLU A 226 12.86 -13.27 5.79
N LEU A 227 11.95 -13.76 4.93
CA LEU A 227 12.30 -14.27 3.61
C LEU A 227 12.91 -13.17 2.75
N ASP A 228 12.25 -12.02 2.65
CA ASP A 228 12.72 -10.89 1.85
C ASP A 228 14.03 -10.29 2.38
N ALA A 229 14.20 -10.21 3.69
CA ALA A 229 15.47 -9.75 4.27
C ALA A 229 16.65 -10.67 3.89
N LYS A 230 16.39 -11.93 3.62
CA LYS A 230 17.35 -12.95 3.24
C LYS A 230 17.64 -12.97 1.74
N GLU A 231 16.58 -12.91 0.93
CA GLU A 231 16.66 -12.95 -0.54
C GLU A 231 17.05 -11.59 -1.14
N HIS A 232 16.64 -10.51 -0.50
CA HIS A 232 16.83 -9.13 -0.95
C HIS A 232 17.40 -8.23 0.17
N PRO A 233 18.63 -8.45 0.62
CA PRO A 233 19.21 -7.76 1.81
C PRO A 233 19.29 -6.24 1.67
N ASN A 234 19.22 -5.72 0.46
CA ASN A 234 19.22 -4.27 0.18
C ASN A 234 17.80 -3.68 -0.01
N ARG A 235 16.75 -4.49 0.03
CA ARG A 235 15.37 -4.04 -0.11
C ARG A 235 14.92 -3.39 1.20
N VAL A 236 14.53 -2.13 1.13
CA VAL A 236 13.87 -1.46 2.26
C VAL A 236 12.41 -1.87 2.26
N ILE A 237 11.92 -2.37 3.39
CA ILE A 237 10.54 -2.83 3.55
C ILE A 237 9.82 -1.94 4.54
N VAL A 238 8.58 -1.58 4.23
CA VAL A 238 7.64 -0.91 5.12
C VAL A 238 6.35 -1.73 5.17
N GLY A 239 5.91 -2.13 6.36
CA GLY A 239 4.55 -2.61 6.57
C GLY A 239 3.62 -1.42 6.41
N SER A 240 2.85 -1.40 5.32
CA SER A 240 1.97 -0.28 5.00
C SER A 240 0.56 -0.48 5.55
N GLU A 241 0.15 -1.75 5.75
CA GLU A 241 -1.13 -2.13 6.36
C GLU A 241 -1.05 -3.50 7.03
#